data_a2905b83e27ce4338ce9ca830a1a6275
#
_entry.id   a2905b83e27ce4338ce9ca830a1a6275
#
_cell.length_a   1.000
_cell.length_b   1.000
_cell.length_c   1.000
_cell.angle_alpha   90.00
_cell.angle_beta   90.00
_cell.angle_gamma   90.00
#
_symmetry.space_group_name_H-M   'P 1'
#
loop_
_entity.id
_entity.type
_entity.pdbx_description
1 polymer ?
#
loop_
_entity_poly.entity_id
_entity_poly.type
_entity_poly.pdbx_seq_one_letter_code
_entity_poly.pdbx_strand_id
1 'polypeptide(L)'
;MEMSIRFPGLGLVFDYVPRSFQIFGMEFTIYGVLIAVGALLGMGLVTLEAKRNGEDQNRYLDMILISLLVSVAGSRLFYVAFSWGFYKENLNAILDFRNGGYALYGGLLFGFLAAAVFCRITKTSFWQSADIACPGILLGQAIGRWGNFFNRESFGEYTDLPWAMQIPVSAVRSGEVSGAMRDNLLTINGISYIQVQPVFLYESLWCLLLFLLLMAMRRKKKYEGELFMIYLAGYGLGRFFFEWLRTDKLYIPGTKVGISLVISAILFAVFMPVVIIRRVMAQKRDTIRRQRKKRFLDESVKEKQMFPETSEMKPEPEIRPEMDEQVKPDVGTSPTNSKEEQ
;
A
#
# COMPACT_ATOMS: atom_id res chain seq x y z
N MET A 1 -9.67 -6.89 37.19
CA MET A 1 -8.89 -6.86 35.94
C MET A 1 -8.87 -5.44 35.41
N GLU A 2 -7.71 -4.86 35.34
CA GLU A 2 -7.50 -3.47 34.99
C GLU A 2 -7.47 -3.33 33.47
N MET A 3 -8.65 -3.24 32.84
CA MET A 3 -8.79 -3.16 31.39
C MET A 3 -9.21 -1.80 30.87
N SER A 4 -9.26 -0.80 31.75
CA SER A 4 -9.71 0.53 31.38
C SER A 4 -8.60 1.35 30.68
N ILE A 5 -9.01 2.20 29.75
CA ILE A 5 -8.18 3.23 29.12
C ILE A 5 -8.95 4.53 29.19
N ARG A 6 -8.28 5.62 29.54
CA ARG A 6 -8.92 6.91 29.80
C ARG A 6 -8.22 8.03 29.01
N PHE A 7 -9.00 9.00 28.57
CA PHE A 7 -8.54 10.24 27.97
C PHE A 7 -9.18 11.40 28.75
N PRO A 8 -8.62 11.79 29.89
CA PRO A 8 -9.26 12.70 30.82
C PRO A 8 -9.57 14.06 30.22
N GLY A 9 -8.66 14.64 29.44
CA GLY A 9 -8.89 15.93 28.79
C GLY A 9 -9.94 15.91 27.67
N LEU A 10 -10.32 14.71 27.18
CA LEU A 10 -11.43 14.54 26.21
C LEU A 10 -12.72 14.06 26.90
N GLY A 11 -12.71 13.82 28.20
CA GLY A 11 -13.84 13.25 28.94
C GLY A 11 -14.21 11.82 28.54
N LEU A 12 -13.31 11.08 27.89
CA LEU A 12 -13.56 9.72 27.40
C LEU A 12 -12.98 8.69 28.39
N VAL A 13 -13.83 7.72 28.77
CA VAL A 13 -13.44 6.59 29.64
C VAL A 13 -13.94 5.32 28.99
N PHE A 14 -13.02 4.42 28.69
CA PHE A 14 -13.30 3.08 28.21
C PHE A 14 -13.03 2.09 29.36
N ASP A 15 -14.05 1.67 30.09
CA ASP A 15 -13.89 0.84 31.28
C ASP A 15 -13.43 -0.58 30.95
N TYR A 16 -13.75 -1.06 29.77
CA TYR A 16 -13.41 -2.39 29.33
C TYR A 16 -12.84 -2.41 27.91
N VAL A 17 -11.53 -2.53 27.80
CA VAL A 17 -10.79 -2.65 26.53
C VAL A 17 -10.06 -4.00 26.55
N PRO A 18 -10.69 -5.10 26.07
CA PRO A 18 -10.07 -6.42 26.08
C PRO A 18 -8.95 -6.52 25.05
N ARG A 19 -7.95 -7.39 25.29
CA ARG A 19 -6.91 -7.75 24.32
C ARG A 19 -7.35 -8.84 23.36
N SER A 20 -8.20 -9.74 23.87
CA SER A 20 -8.66 -10.92 23.16
C SER A 20 -10.10 -11.25 23.57
N PHE A 21 -10.74 -12.08 22.77
CA PHE A 21 -12.03 -12.67 23.05
C PHE A 21 -12.01 -14.16 22.64
N GLN A 22 -12.91 -14.94 23.19
CA GLN A 22 -13.01 -16.37 22.90
C GLN A 22 -14.24 -16.67 22.06
N ILE A 23 -14.06 -17.44 20.98
CA ILE A 23 -15.16 -18.00 20.16
C ILE A 23 -14.90 -19.51 20.02
N PHE A 24 -15.89 -20.33 20.40
CA PHE A 24 -15.80 -21.79 20.35
C PHE A 24 -14.57 -22.37 21.05
N GLY A 25 -14.14 -21.75 22.18
CA GLY A 25 -12.97 -22.19 22.96
C GLY A 25 -11.61 -21.78 22.36
N MET A 26 -11.61 -21.09 21.22
CA MET A 26 -10.40 -20.51 20.62
C MET A 26 -10.28 -19.03 20.99
N GLU A 27 -9.06 -18.64 21.39
CA GLU A 27 -8.75 -17.26 21.73
C GLU A 27 -8.32 -16.48 20.48
N PHE A 28 -9.01 -15.37 20.20
CA PHE A 28 -8.71 -14.44 19.12
C PHE A 28 -8.26 -13.10 19.71
N THR A 29 -7.07 -12.63 19.31
CA THR A 29 -6.61 -11.31 19.71
C THR A 29 -7.27 -10.24 18.85
N ILE A 30 -7.73 -9.13 19.46
CA ILE A 30 -8.31 -8.00 18.71
C ILE A 30 -7.27 -7.39 17.77
N TYR A 31 -6.01 -7.36 18.17
CA TYR A 31 -4.90 -6.96 17.30
C TYR A 31 -4.86 -7.79 15.99
N GLY A 32 -4.92 -9.11 16.09
CA GLY A 32 -4.94 -10.00 14.93
C GLY A 32 -6.15 -9.77 14.03
N VAL A 33 -7.33 -9.57 14.63
CA VAL A 33 -8.56 -9.25 13.88
C VAL A 33 -8.43 -7.93 13.14
N LEU A 34 -7.90 -6.88 13.76
CA LEU A 34 -7.71 -5.58 13.11
C LEU A 34 -6.68 -5.65 11.97
N ILE A 35 -5.61 -6.43 12.14
CA ILE A 35 -4.66 -6.71 11.04
C ILE A 35 -5.37 -7.41 9.88
N ALA A 36 -6.18 -8.44 10.16
CA ALA A 36 -6.93 -9.16 9.13
C ALA A 36 -7.93 -8.26 8.40
N VAL A 37 -8.70 -7.45 9.15
CA VAL A 37 -9.63 -6.46 8.57
C VAL A 37 -8.88 -5.43 7.73
N GLY A 38 -7.78 -4.90 8.23
CA GLY A 38 -6.92 -3.97 7.49
C GLY A 38 -6.36 -4.57 6.20
N ALA A 39 -5.93 -5.84 6.25
CA ALA A 39 -5.44 -6.57 5.08
C ALA A 39 -6.57 -6.79 4.05
N LEU A 40 -7.75 -7.23 4.48
CA LEU A 40 -8.90 -7.44 3.58
C LEU A 40 -9.37 -6.15 2.92
N LEU A 41 -9.49 -5.06 3.68
CA LEU A 41 -9.88 -3.76 3.14
C LEU A 41 -8.79 -3.19 2.21
N GLY A 42 -7.51 -3.35 2.58
CA GLY A 42 -6.38 -3.00 1.74
C GLY A 42 -6.37 -3.78 0.43
N MET A 43 -6.59 -5.09 0.48
CA MET A 43 -6.68 -5.98 -0.69
C MET A 43 -7.86 -5.58 -1.60
N GLY A 44 -9.04 -5.33 -1.02
CA GLY A 44 -10.20 -4.85 -1.77
C GLY A 44 -9.94 -3.50 -2.47
N LEU A 45 -9.21 -2.61 -1.81
CA LEU A 45 -8.83 -1.33 -2.42
C LEU A 45 -7.82 -1.53 -3.56
N VAL A 46 -6.82 -2.40 -3.39
CA VAL A 46 -5.82 -2.69 -4.43
C VAL A 46 -6.49 -3.28 -5.67
N THR A 47 -7.40 -4.24 -5.50
CA THR A 47 -8.14 -4.83 -6.63
C THR A 47 -9.04 -3.80 -7.33
N LEU A 48 -9.67 -2.91 -6.57
CA LEU A 48 -10.45 -1.81 -7.12
C LEU A 48 -9.58 -0.83 -7.91
N GLU A 49 -8.39 -0.47 -7.40
CA GLU A 49 -7.45 0.41 -8.11
C GLU A 49 -6.84 -0.30 -9.33
N ALA A 50 -6.57 -1.61 -9.27
CA ALA A 50 -6.16 -2.39 -10.43
C ALA A 50 -7.20 -2.30 -11.55
N LYS A 51 -8.48 -2.56 -11.24
CA LYS A 51 -9.59 -2.41 -12.20
C LYS A 51 -9.67 -1.01 -12.81
N ARG A 52 -9.51 0.03 -11.99
CA ARG A 52 -9.55 1.44 -12.44
C ARG A 52 -8.40 1.81 -13.36
N ASN A 53 -7.28 1.11 -13.25
CA ASN A 53 -6.12 1.27 -14.12
C ASN A 53 -6.14 0.36 -15.36
N GLY A 54 -7.21 -0.43 -15.55
CA GLY A 54 -7.33 -1.37 -16.67
C GLY A 54 -6.51 -2.65 -16.50
N GLU A 55 -6.08 -2.95 -15.26
CA GLU A 55 -5.29 -4.12 -14.91
C GLU A 55 -6.18 -5.28 -14.43
N ASP A 56 -5.67 -6.50 -14.56
CA ASP A 56 -6.36 -7.71 -14.11
C ASP A 56 -6.39 -7.81 -12.58
N GLN A 57 -7.58 -7.74 -12.00
CA GLN A 57 -7.81 -7.82 -10.56
C GLN A 57 -7.31 -9.12 -9.94
N ASN A 58 -7.51 -10.25 -10.63
CA ASN A 58 -7.11 -11.56 -10.11
C ASN A 58 -5.59 -11.65 -9.99
N ARG A 59 -4.86 -11.09 -10.96
CA ARG A 59 -3.40 -11.01 -10.90
C ARG A 59 -2.90 -10.24 -9.67
N TYR A 60 -3.57 -9.16 -9.30
CA TYR A 60 -3.21 -8.40 -8.08
C TYR A 60 -3.58 -9.15 -6.80
N LEU A 61 -4.69 -9.88 -6.79
CA LEU A 61 -5.04 -10.78 -5.68
C LEU A 61 -3.97 -11.86 -5.50
N ASP A 62 -3.57 -12.53 -6.57
CA ASP A 62 -2.52 -13.55 -6.54
C ASP A 62 -1.19 -12.97 -6.04
N MET A 63 -0.80 -11.80 -6.54
CA MET A 63 0.40 -11.10 -6.08
C MET A 63 0.36 -10.84 -4.57
N ILE A 64 -0.76 -10.33 -4.04
CA ILE A 64 -0.90 -10.02 -2.62
C ILE A 64 -0.87 -11.31 -1.80
N LEU A 65 -1.62 -12.34 -2.19
CA LEU A 65 -1.70 -13.60 -1.46
C LEU A 65 -0.35 -14.30 -1.41
N ILE A 66 0.35 -14.40 -2.55
CA ILE A 66 1.69 -14.99 -2.63
C ILE A 66 2.66 -14.17 -1.78
N SER A 67 2.64 -12.83 -1.91
CA SER A 67 3.53 -11.96 -1.13
C SER A 67 3.28 -12.08 0.36
N LEU A 68 2.01 -12.21 0.80
CA LEU A 68 1.64 -12.40 2.19
C LEU A 68 2.16 -13.74 2.74
N LEU A 69 1.94 -14.83 2.02
CA LEU A 69 2.42 -16.16 2.43
C LEU A 69 3.94 -16.21 2.53
N VAL A 70 4.64 -15.70 1.53
CA VAL A 70 6.10 -15.62 1.50
C VAL A 70 6.63 -14.67 2.59
N SER A 71 5.91 -13.57 2.90
CA SER A 71 6.23 -12.65 4.00
C SER A 71 6.17 -13.35 5.35
N VAL A 72 5.14 -14.13 5.63
CA VAL A 72 5.02 -14.91 6.88
C VAL A 72 6.15 -15.92 7.01
N ALA A 73 6.40 -16.72 5.98
CA ALA A 73 7.50 -17.68 5.97
C ALA A 73 8.86 -16.99 6.12
N GLY A 74 9.08 -15.87 5.41
CA GLY A 74 10.30 -15.08 5.46
C GLY A 74 10.54 -14.43 6.82
N SER A 75 9.47 -13.96 7.49
CA SER A 75 9.58 -13.39 8.84
C SER A 75 10.02 -14.44 9.85
N ARG A 76 9.54 -15.67 9.71
CA ARG A 76 9.96 -16.81 10.53
C ARG A 76 11.39 -17.22 10.25
N LEU A 77 11.74 -17.39 8.98
CA LEU A 77 13.10 -17.75 8.57
C LEU A 77 14.15 -16.74 9.07
N PHE A 78 13.84 -15.46 8.94
CA PHE A 78 14.72 -14.38 9.41
C PHE A 78 14.90 -14.42 10.93
N TYR A 79 13.81 -14.62 11.69
CA TYR A 79 13.87 -14.77 13.14
C TYR A 79 14.71 -15.97 13.56
N VAL A 80 14.50 -17.13 12.94
CA VAL A 80 15.27 -18.36 13.20
C VAL A 80 16.77 -18.14 12.93
N ALA A 81 17.10 -17.45 11.81
CA ALA A 81 18.49 -17.17 11.46
C ALA A 81 19.19 -16.29 12.52
N PHE A 82 18.51 -15.26 13.04
CA PHE A 82 19.07 -14.39 14.08
C PHE A 82 19.05 -15.00 15.49
N SER A 83 18.21 -16.01 15.71
CA SER A 83 18.11 -16.74 16.98
C SER A 83 18.71 -18.16 16.87
N TRP A 84 19.65 -18.38 15.94
CA TRP A 84 20.18 -19.70 15.61
C TRP A 84 20.76 -20.44 16.81
N GLY A 85 21.31 -19.71 17.80
CA GLY A 85 21.79 -20.30 19.04
C GLY A 85 20.78 -21.20 19.75
N PHE A 86 19.52 -20.80 19.77
CA PHE A 86 18.39 -21.57 20.34
C PHE A 86 17.92 -22.67 19.38
N TYR A 87 17.75 -22.35 18.08
CA TYR A 87 17.16 -23.28 17.13
C TYR A 87 18.04 -24.44 16.72
N LYS A 88 19.37 -24.29 16.76
CA LYS A 88 20.31 -25.41 16.52
C LYS A 88 20.12 -26.57 17.50
N GLU A 89 19.67 -26.30 18.73
CA GLU A 89 19.40 -27.28 19.77
C GLU A 89 17.93 -27.78 19.73
N ASN A 90 17.03 -27.04 19.08
CA ASN A 90 15.60 -27.30 19.05
C ASN A 90 15.03 -27.18 17.63
N LEU A 91 15.48 -28.02 16.71
CA LEU A 91 15.09 -27.95 15.28
C LEU A 91 13.58 -28.05 15.05
N ASN A 92 12.86 -28.84 15.87
CA ASN A 92 11.40 -28.95 15.77
C ASN A 92 10.68 -27.61 16.05
N ALA A 93 11.28 -26.73 16.85
CA ALA A 93 10.73 -25.42 17.14
C ALA A 93 10.74 -24.46 15.93
N ILE A 94 11.50 -24.77 14.87
CA ILE A 94 11.54 -23.97 13.63
C ILE A 94 10.14 -23.90 12.98
N LEU A 95 9.41 -25.02 12.96
CA LEU A 95 8.08 -25.14 12.36
C LEU A 95 6.93 -24.81 13.32
N ASP A 96 7.24 -24.41 14.56
CA ASP A 96 6.23 -23.99 15.51
C ASP A 96 5.84 -22.54 15.30
N PHE A 97 4.83 -22.33 14.48
CA PHE A 97 4.27 -21.01 14.14
C PHE A 97 3.34 -20.44 15.24
N ARG A 98 2.99 -21.22 16.27
CA ARG A 98 2.01 -20.78 17.29
C ARG A 98 2.66 -19.99 18.41
N ASN A 99 3.90 -20.29 18.74
CA ASN A 99 4.62 -19.69 19.88
C ASN A 99 5.34 -18.37 19.55
N GLY A 100 4.93 -17.67 18.47
CA GLY A 100 5.54 -16.40 18.06
C GLY A 100 6.90 -16.61 17.37
N GLY A 101 7.80 -15.62 17.49
CA GLY A 101 9.13 -15.67 16.86
C GLY A 101 9.08 -15.28 15.38
N TYR A 102 8.59 -14.07 15.10
CA TYR A 102 8.54 -13.47 13.78
C TYR A 102 9.35 -12.18 13.76
N ALA A 103 10.16 -12.00 12.72
CA ALA A 103 10.92 -10.78 12.52
C ALA A 103 10.25 -9.89 11.46
N LEU A 104 9.80 -8.71 11.85
CA LEU A 104 9.11 -7.76 10.96
C LEU A 104 9.92 -7.47 9.70
N TYR A 105 11.21 -7.19 9.86
CA TYR A 105 12.09 -6.87 8.72
C TYR A 105 12.26 -8.03 7.73
N GLY A 106 12.26 -9.27 8.24
CA GLY A 106 12.24 -10.48 7.40
C GLY A 106 10.97 -10.55 6.57
N GLY A 107 9.80 -10.33 7.20
CA GLY A 107 8.53 -10.29 6.49
C GLY A 107 8.47 -9.22 5.40
N LEU A 108 8.91 -8.00 5.69
CA LEU A 108 8.96 -6.91 4.71
C LEU A 108 9.88 -7.24 3.52
N LEU A 109 11.08 -7.76 3.79
CA LEU A 109 12.06 -8.12 2.76
C LEU A 109 11.51 -9.20 1.84
N PHE A 110 11.05 -10.32 2.40
CA PHE A 110 10.58 -11.46 1.63
C PHE A 110 9.26 -11.17 0.90
N GLY A 111 8.34 -10.41 1.51
CA GLY A 111 7.11 -9.97 0.85
C GLY A 111 7.38 -9.06 -0.35
N PHE A 112 8.30 -8.10 -0.20
CA PHE A 112 8.73 -7.23 -1.29
C PHE A 112 9.42 -8.02 -2.43
N LEU A 113 10.33 -8.93 -2.09
CA LEU A 113 10.99 -9.79 -3.06
C LEU A 113 9.99 -10.67 -3.82
N ALA A 114 9.01 -11.26 -3.11
CA ALA A 114 7.95 -12.05 -3.73
C ALA A 114 7.13 -11.23 -4.73
N ALA A 115 6.72 -10.00 -4.37
CA ALA A 115 6.02 -9.12 -5.29
C ALA A 115 6.86 -8.75 -6.51
N ALA A 116 8.17 -8.48 -6.33
CA ALA A 116 9.08 -8.16 -7.42
C ALA A 116 9.28 -9.36 -8.37
N VAL A 117 9.47 -10.56 -7.82
CA VAL A 117 9.59 -11.81 -8.60
C VAL A 117 8.28 -12.11 -9.32
N PHE A 118 7.14 -11.97 -8.66
CA PHE A 118 5.82 -12.14 -9.27
C PHE A 118 5.64 -11.21 -10.48
N CYS A 119 5.92 -9.93 -10.32
CA CYS A 119 5.85 -8.96 -11.42
C CYS A 119 6.77 -9.33 -12.58
N ARG A 120 7.96 -9.86 -12.28
CA ARG A 120 8.90 -10.31 -13.32
C ARG A 120 8.39 -11.53 -14.08
N ILE A 121 7.82 -12.53 -13.40
CA ILE A 121 7.25 -13.75 -14.00
C ILE A 121 6.03 -13.39 -14.85
N THR A 122 5.14 -12.54 -14.36
CA THR A 122 3.92 -12.11 -15.06
C THR A 122 4.15 -11.01 -16.08
N LYS A 123 5.41 -10.57 -16.26
CA LYS A 123 5.82 -9.48 -17.18
C LYS A 123 5.04 -8.17 -16.96
N THR A 124 4.70 -7.88 -15.71
CA THR A 124 4.05 -6.61 -15.31
C THR A 124 5.09 -5.63 -14.78
N SER A 125 4.78 -4.32 -14.90
CA SER A 125 5.64 -3.28 -14.32
C SER A 125 5.55 -3.34 -12.79
N PHE A 126 6.69 -3.59 -12.12
CA PHE A 126 6.77 -3.55 -10.67
C PHE A 126 6.38 -2.16 -10.12
N TRP A 127 6.84 -1.09 -10.76
CA TRP A 127 6.57 0.27 -10.33
C TRP A 127 5.08 0.64 -10.42
N GLN A 128 4.41 0.20 -11.49
CA GLN A 128 2.97 0.37 -11.64
C GLN A 128 2.20 -0.43 -10.59
N SER A 129 2.61 -1.68 -10.36
CA SER A 129 2.00 -2.54 -9.34
C SER A 129 2.18 -1.96 -7.93
N ALA A 130 3.36 -1.42 -7.62
CA ALA A 130 3.62 -0.74 -6.35
C ALA A 130 2.78 0.53 -6.16
N ASP A 131 2.57 1.33 -7.22
CA ASP A 131 1.67 2.50 -7.20
C ASP A 131 0.21 2.10 -6.91
N ILE A 132 -0.24 0.98 -7.46
CA ILE A 132 -1.60 0.47 -7.24
C ILE A 132 -1.75 -0.09 -5.82
N ALA A 133 -0.70 -0.74 -5.30
CA ALA A 133 -0.73 -1.40 -4.00
C ALA A 133 -0.58 -0.44 -2.80
N CYS A 134 0.23 0.62 -2.92
CA CYS A 134 0.59 1.46 -1.77
C CYS A 134 -0.58 2.15 -1.04
N PRO A 135 -1.69 2.58 -1.68
CA PRO A 135 -2.84 3.10 -0.93
C PRO A 135 -3.50 2.03 -0.05
N GLY A 136 -3.59 0.78 -0.56
CA GLY A 136 -4.12 -0.34 0.23
C GLY A 136 -3.24 -0.69 1.43
N ILE A 137 -1.92 -0.62 1.27
CA ILE A 137 -0.96 -0.81 2.36
C ILE A 137 -1.16 0.27 3.44
N LEU A 138 -1.27 1.55 3.06
CA LEU A 138 -1.51 2.65 4.01
C LEU A 138 -2.82 2.51 4.77
N LEU A 139 -3.89 2.09 4.09
CA LEU A 139 -5.17 1.82 4.73
C LEU A 139 -5.04 0.70 5.77
N GLY A 140 -4.38 -0.40 5.41
CA GLY A 140 -4.09 -1.50 6.33
C GLY A 140 -3.23 -1.05 7.52
N GLN A 141 -2.21 -0.22 7.29
CA GLN A 141 -1.39 0.35 8.37
C GLN A 141 -2.20 1.25 9.30
N ALA A 142 -3.04 2.14 8.77
CA ALA A 142 -3.88 3.03 9.58
C ALA A 142 -4.82 2.23 10.51
N ILE A 143 -5.44 1.17 9.99
CA ILE A 143 -6.31 0.28 10.77
C ILE A 143 -5.50 -0.54 11.79
N GLY A 144 -4.38 -1.11 11.36
CA GLY A 144 -3.54 -1.95 12.21
C GLY A 144 -3.00 -1.23 13.45
N ARG A 145 -2.78 0.10 13.39
CA ARG A 145 -2.35 0.91 14.55
C ARG A 145 -3.36 0.91 15.69
N TRP A 146 -4.63 0.72 15.43
CA TRP A 146 -5.63 0.54 16.49
C TRP A 146 -5.44 -0.74 17.27
N GLY A 147 -4.79 -1.75 16.70
CA GLY A 147 -4.37 -2.95 17.43
C GLY A 147 -3.43 -2.63 18.61
N ASN A 148 -2.54 -1.64 18.45
CA ASN A 148 -1.66 -1.18 19.53
C ASN A 148 -2.44 -0.56 20.70
N PHE A 149 -3.56 0.12 20.42
CA PHE A 149 -4.48 0.61 21.46
C PHE A 149 -5.03 -0.53 22.33
N PHE A 150 -5.55 -1.59 21.72
CA PHE A 150 -6.09 -2.74 22.45
C PHE A 150 -5.00 -3.51 23.21
N ASN A 151 -3.80 -3.58 22.66
CA ASN A 151 -2.65 -4.22 23.30
C ASN A 151 -1.98 -3.34 24.37
N ARG A 152 -2.27 -2.04 24.42
CA ARG A 152 -1.60 -1.04 25.28
C ARG A 152 -0.09 -1.01 25.05
N GLU A 153 0.30 -0.93 23.80
CA GLU A 153 1.69 -0.87 23.35
C GLU A 153 1.92 0.31 22.40
N SER A 154 3.17 0.62 22.07
CA SER A 154 3.51 1.73 21.16
C SER A 154 2.97 3.08 21.61
N PHE A 155 3.03 3.34 22.91
CA PHE A 155 2.75 4.66 23.49
C PHE A 155 4.04 5.48 23.62
N GLY A 156 3.88 6.78 23.84
CA GLY A 156 5.00 7.71 24.05
C GLY A 156 5.29 7.99 25.51
N GLU A 157 6.18 8.95 25.74
CA GLU A 157 6.54 9.42 27.08
C GLU A 157 5.36 10.12 27.80
N TYR A 158 5.57 10.40 29.09
CA TYR A 158 4.65 11.18 29.92
C TYR A 158 4.26 12.48 29.22
N THR A 159 3.00 12.87 29.34
CA THR A 159 2.49 14.12 28.78
C THR A 159 1.25 14.63 29.52
N ASP A 160 1.12 15.97 29.61
CA ASP A 160 -0.05 16.68 30.14
C ASP A 160 -0.93 17.27 29.02
N LEU A 161 -0.73 16.82 27.78
CA LEU A 161 -1.54 17.30 26.66
C LEU A 161 -3.03 16.93 26.85
N PRO A 162 -3.97 17.74 26.33
CA PRO A 162 -5.41 17.48 26.49
C PRO A 162 -5.89 16.12 26.02
N TRP A 163 -5.16 15.49 25.11
CA TRP A 163 -5.45 14.15 24.58
C TRP A 163 -4.56 13.06 25.17
N ALA A 164 -3.91 13.32 26.33
CA ALA A 164 -3.13 12.33 27.05
C ALA A 164 -3.97 11.08 27.34
N MET A 165 -3.35 9.91 27.18
CA MET A 165 -3.96 8.60 27.39
C MET A 165 -3.47 8.02 28.72
N GLN A 166 -4.41 7.62 29.58
CA GLN A 166 -4.12 6.96 30.84
C GLN A 166 -4.30 5.45 30.69
N ILE A 167 -3.26 4.68 31.05
CA ILE A 167 -3.21 3.23 30.93
C ILE A 167 -2.83 2.65 32.31
N PRO A 168 -3.49 1.57 32.80
CA PRO A 168 -3.07 0.90 34.03
C PRO A 168 -1.65 0.39 33.93
N VAL A 169 -0.82 0.65 34.97
CA VAL A 169 0.59 0.22 35.01
C VAL A 169 0.72 -1.30 34.87
N SER A 170 -0.19 -2.03 35.52
CA SER A 170 -0.24 -3.50 35.48
C SER A 170 -0.52 -4.07 34.07
N ALA A 171 -1.04 -3.23 33.15
CA ALA A 171 -1.39 -3.63 31.81
C ALA A 171 -0.27 -3.38 30.78
N VAL A 172 0.84 -2.77 31.16
CA VAL A 172 2.00 -2.48 30.28
C VAL A 172 3.22 -3.25 30.71
N ARG A 173 4.21 -3.39 29.83
CA ARG A 173 5.48 -4.05 30.17
C ARG A 173 6.29 -3.15 31.08
N SER A 174 6.86 -3.72 32.15
CA SER A 174 7.61 -2.97 33.16
C SER A 174 8.81 -2.20 32.57
N GLY A 175 9.42 -2.71 31.51
CA GLY A 175 10.54 -2.08 30.80
C GLY A 175 10.14 -0.86 29.94
N GLU A 176 8.85 -0.66 29.68
CA GLU A 176 8.32 0.46 28.89
C GLU A 176 7.91 1.65 29.78
N VAL A 177 7.90 1.48 31.11
CA VAL A 177 7.54 2.53 32.06
C VAL A 177 8.80 3.32 32.44
N SER A 178 8.89 4.56 31.92
CA SER A 178 10.01 5.47 32.20
C SER A 178 9.98 6.04 33.63
N GLY A 179 11.07 6.68 34.04
CA GLY A 179 11.14 7.40 35.32
C GLY A 179 10.07 8.50 35.41
N ALA A 180 9.94 9.32 34.36
CA ALA A 180 8.94 10.39 34.31
C ALA A 180 7.50 9.87 34.47
N MET A 181 7.19 8.69 33.91
CA MET A 181 5.87 8.07 34.11
C MET A 181 5.67 7.60 35.54
N ARG A 182 6.70 7.07 36.19
CA ARG A 182 6.65 6.62 37.61
C ARG A 182 6.49 7.77 38.57
N ASP A 183 7.16 8.89 38.32
CA ASP A 183 7.08 10.09 39.16
C ASP A 183 5.70 10.77 39.06
N ASN A 184 4.94 10.50 38.00
CA ASN A 184 3.63 11.09 37.71
C ASN A 184 2.50 10.04 37.68
N LEU A 185 2.58 9.00 38.52
CA LEU A 185 1.54 8.00 38.62
C LEU A 185 0.26 8.59 39.23
N LEU A 186 -0.86 8.26 38.62
CA LEU A 186 -2.19 8.63 39.08
C LEU A 186 -2.91 7.43 39.64
N THR A 187 -3.33 7.49 40.91
CA THR A 187 -4.14 6.40 41.49
C THR A 187 -5.61 6.78 41.46
N ILE A 188 -6.44 6.02 40.77
CA ILE A 188 -7.86 6.23 40.62
C ILE A 188 -8.58 4.92 40.98
N ASN A 189 -9.44 4.96 41.98
CA ASN A 189 -10.17 3.79 42.48
C ASN A 189 -9.23 2.60 42.85
N GLY A 190 -8.05 2.89 43.42
CA GLY A 190 -7.07 1.87 43.80
C GLY A 190 -6.22 1.32 42.66
N ILE A 191 -6.39 1.80 41.43
CA ILE A 191 -5.62 1.40 40.26
C ILE A 191 -4.65 2.51 39.91
N SER A 192 -3.36 2.17 39.72
CA SER A 192 -2.33 3.10 39.29
C SER A 192 -2.24 3.18 37.79
N TYR A 193 -2.30 4.40 37.26
CA TYR A 193 -2.24 4.72 35.82
C TYR A 193 -0.97 5.48 35.49
N ILE A 194 -0.36 5.16 34.35
CA ILE A 194 0.59 6.04 33.64
C ILE A 194 -0.19 6.94 32.70
N GLN A 195 0.26 8.18 32.53
CA GLN A 195 -0.29 9.15 31.58
C GLN A 195 0.71 9.37 30.47
N VAL A 196 0.32 9.06 29.21
CA VAL A 196 1.24 8.93 28.07
C VAL A 196 0.68 9.53 26.79
N GLN A 197 1.57 9.77 25.81
CA GLN A 197 1.16 10.17 24.48
C GLN A 197 0.57 8.98 23.70
N PRO A 198 -0.61 9.12 23.06
CA PRO A 198 -1.23 8.08 22.24
C PRO A 198 -0.57 8.00 20.84
N VAL A 199 0.67 7.51 20.75
CA VAL A 199 1.46 7.49 19.50
C VAL A 199 0.79 6.63 18.45
N PHE A 200 0.09 5.55 18.82
CA PHE A 200 -0.70 4.73 17.89
C PHE A 200 -1.70 5.58 17.09
N LEU A 201 -2.34 6.55 17.75
CA LEU A 201 -3.31 7.46 17.11
C LEU A 201 -2.61 8.40 16.13
N TYR A 202 -1.48 8.98 16.52
CA TYR A 202 -0.70 9.85 15.63
C TYR A 202 -0.24 9.09 14.37
N GLU A 203 0.28 7.88 14.55
CA GLU A 203 0.71 7.03 13.43
C GLU A 203 -0.48 6.64 12.52
N SER A 204 -1.65 6.32 13.11
CA SER A 204 -2.87 6.02 12.36
C SER A 204 -3.35 7.21 11.54
N LEU A 205 -3.43 8.40 12.14
CA LEU A 205 -3.84 9.64 11.47
C LEU A 205 -2.86 10.03 10.37
N TRP A 206 -1.55 9.86 10.59
CA TRP A 206 -0.53 10.09 9.57
C TRP A 206 -0.68 9.14 8.37
N CYS A 207 -0.86 7.85 8.62
CA CYS A 207 -1.10 6.88 7.55
C CYS A 207 -2.38 7.21 6.77
N LEU A 208 -3.44 7.63 7.47
CA LEU A 208 -4.69 8.07 6.84
C LEU A 208 -4.49 9.35 6.00
N LEU A 209 -3.74 10.32 6.50
CA LEU A 209 -3.41 11.55 5.76
C LEU A 209 -2.64 11.23 4.48
N LEU A 210 -1.60 10.38 4.58
CA LEU A 210 -0.84 9.92 3.42
C LEU A 210 -1.72 9.14 2.44
N PHE A 211 -2.60 8.28 2.94
CA PHE A 211 -3.58 7.57 2.12
C PHE A 211 -4.45 8.53 1.31
N LEU A 212 -5.04 9.53 1.97
CA LEU A 212 -5.86 10.56 1.31
C LEU A 212 -5.05 11.36 0.27
N LEU A 213 -3.80 11.70 0.59
CA LEU A 213 -2.89 12.38 -0.32
C LEU A 213 -2.63 11.53 -1.57
N LEU A 214 -2.30 10.24 -1.42
CA LEU A 214 -2.07 9.34 -2.57
C LEU A 214 -3.34 9.17 -3.40
N MET A 215 -4.51 9.04 -2.76
CA MET A 215 -5.79 8.95 -3.46
C MET A 215 -6.14 10.22 -4.25
N ALA A 216 -5.78 11.40 -3.74
CA ALA A 216 -5.93 12.66 -4.48
C ALA A 216 -4.94 12.77 -5.65
N MET A 217 -3.72 12.24 -5.49
CA MET A 217 -2.65 12.32 -6.49
C MET A 217 -2.72 11.24 -7.57
N ARG A 218 -3.41 10.12 -7.35
CA ARG A 218 -3.41 8.93 -8.24
C ARG A 218 -3.70 9.22 -9.72
N ARG A 219 -4.62 10.17 -10.00
CA ARG A 219 -4.97 10.60 -11.36
C ARG A 219 -3.99 11.62 -11.95
N LYS A 220 -3.14 12.22 -11.13
CA LYS A 220 -2.20 13.28 -11.50
C LYS A 220 -0.75 12.82 -11.53
N LYS A 221 -0.52 11.50 -11.37
CA LYS A 221 0.83 10.94 -11.41
C LYS A 221 1.48 11.18 -12.77
N LYS A 222 2.78 11.43 -12.78
CA LYS A 222 3.56 11.78 -13.97
C LYS A 222 4.40 10.64 -14.53
N TYR A 223 4.69 9.65 -13.68
CA TYR A 223 5.48 8.47 -14.04
C TYR A 223 5.10 7.28 -13.15
N GLU A 224 5.46 6.08 -13.58
CA GLU A 224 5.25 4.87 -12.79
C GLU A 224 6.18 4.84 -11.58
N GLY A 225 5.65 4.44 -10.42
CA GLY A 225 6.34 4.42 -9.13
C GLY A 225 6.29 5.75 -8.38
N GLU A 226 5.63 6.79 -8.90
CA GLU A 226 5.54 8.09 -8.23
C GLU A 226 4.81 7.99 -6.89
N LEU A 227 3.66 7.34 -6.86
CA LEU A 227 2.87 7.18 -5.63
C LEU A 227 3.60 6.32 -4.60
N PHE A 228 4.25 5.25 -5.05
CA PHE A 228 5.02 4.38 -4.17
C PHE A 228 6.24 5.09 -3.58
N MET A 229 6.96 5.90 -4.36
CA MET A 229 8.07 6.69 -3.83
C MET A 229 7.60 7.77 -2.84
N ILE A 230 6.43 8.41 -3.08
CA ILE A 230 5.81 9.36 -2.14
C ILE A 230 5.40 8.62 -0.85
N TYR A 231 4.85 7.39 -0.97
CA TYR A 231 4.55 6.55 0.17
C TYR A 231 5.80 6.28 1.01
N LEU A 232 6.90 5.84 0.39
CA LEU A 232 8.15 5.53 1.11
C LEU A 232 8.72 6.78 1.80
N ALA A 233 8.76 7.91 1.10
CA ALA A 233 9.23 9.18 1.66
C ALA A 233 8.33 9.66 2.81
N GLY A 234 7.01 9.69 2.60
CA GLY A 234 6.04 10.17 3.58
C GLY A 234 5.94 9.25 4.81
N TYR A 235 5.95 7.92 4.60
CA TYR A 235 5.99 6.97 5.70
C TYR A 235 7.31 7.08 6.49
N GLY A 236 8.44 7.20 5.78
CA GLY A 236 9.75 7.43 6.40
C GLY A 236 9.76 8.69 7.26
N LEU A 237 9.20 9.80 6.75
CA LEU A 237 9.11 11.06 7.49
C LEU A 237 8.30 10.90 8.78
N GLY A 238 7.08 10.35 8.69
CA GLY A 238 6.23 10.13 9.86
C GLY A 238 6.89 9.18 10.87
N ARG A 239 7.42 8.05 10.40
CA ARG A 239 8.08 7.09 11.26
C ARG A 239 9.31 7.66 11.96
N PHE A 240 10.07 8.55 11.30
CA PHE A 240 11.20 9.26 11.90
C PHE A 240 10.76 10.09 13.12
N PHE A 241 9.69 10.90 12.98
CA PHE A 241 9.19 11.73 14.08
C PHE A 241 8.56 10.90 15.20
N PHE A 242 7.73 9.89 14.87
CA PHE A 242 7.05 9.09 15.87
C PHE A 242 7.99 8.17 16.65
N GLU A 243 9.09 7.72 16.04
CA GLU A 243 10.11 6.92 16.74
C GLU A 243 10.74 7.71 17.91
N TRP A 244 10.83 9.04 17.80
CA TRP A 244 11.31 9.87 18.89
C TRP A 244 10.38 9.86 20.10
N LEU A 245 9.09 9.73 19.87
CA LEU A 245 8.06 9.72 20.92
C LEU A 245 7.92 8.37 21.59
N ARG A 246 8.29 7.27 20.92
CA ARG A 246 8.07 5.89 21.41
C ARG A 246 9.05 5.51 22.51
N THR A 247 8.56 4.71 23.46
CA THR A 247 9.33 4.14 24.59
C THR A 247 9.88 2.74 24.29
N ASP A 248 9.27 2.00 23.34
CA ASP A 248 9.59 0.62 22.95
C ASP A 248 10.56 0.53 21.76
N LYS A 249 11.62 1.36 21.76
CA LYS A 249 12.59 1.42 20.65
C LYS A 249 13.48 0.20 20.58
N LEU A 250 13.70 -0.31 19.36
CA LEU A 250 14.72 -1.32 19.09
C LEU A 250 16.04 -0.62 18.72
N TYR A 251 17.06 -0.77 19.56
CA TYR A 251 18.35 -0.10 19.38
C TYR A 251 19.33 -0.96 18.57
N ILE A 252 20.22 -0.30 17.84
CA ILE A 252 21.37 -0.94 17.21
C ILE A 252 22.33 -1.39 18.33
N PRO A 253 22.79 -2.66 18.33
CA PRO A 253 23.69 -3.15 19.35
C PRO A 253 24.89 -2.22 19.56
N GLY A 254 25.18 -1.86 20.81
CA GLY A 254 26.27 -0.95 21.18
C GLY A 254 25.99 0.54 20.98
N THR A 255 24.77 0.94 20.58
CA THR A 255 24.41 2.34 20.38
C THR A 255 23.08 2.70 21.07
N LYS A 256 22.79 4.00 21.20
CA LYS A 256 21.48 4.52 21.63
C LYS A 256 20.59 4.93 20.45
N VAL A 257 20.91 4.48 19.24
CA VAL A 257 20.19 4.85 18.02
C VAL A 257 19.19 3.75 17.65
N GLY A 258 17.93 4.12 17.47
CA GLY A 258 16.89 3.19 17.05
C GLY A 258 17.07 2.74 15.59
N ILE A 259 16.95 1.45 15.31
CA ILE A 259 17.04 0.90 13.94
C ILE A 259 15.98 1.55 13.03
N SER A 260 14.75 1.66 13.52
CA SER A 260 13.66 2.29 12.77
C SER A 260 13.95 3.75 12.43
N LEU A 261 14.64 4.48 13.30
CA LEU A 261 15.01 5.88 13.08
C LEU A 261 15.94 6.01 11.86
N VAL A 262 16.98 5.16 11.81
CA VAL A 262 17.95 5.16 10.70
C VAL A 262 17.29 4.81 9.39
N ILE A 263 16.49 3.72 9.37
CA ILE A 263 15.79 3.27 8.17
C ILE A 263 14.84 4.38 7.68
N SER A 264 14.10 5.00 8.57
CA SER A 264 13.14 6.06 8.25
C SER A 264 13.82 7.31 7.67
N ALA A 265 14.96 7.72 8.25
CA ALA A 265 15.76 8.82 7.74
C ALA A 265 16.28 8.53 6.32
N ILE A 266 16.78 7.31 6.07
CA ILE A 266 17.24 6.88 4.75
C ILE A 266 16.09 6.89 3.75
N LEU A 267 14.93 6.34 4.10
CA LEU A 267 13.76 6.33 3.22
C LEU A 267 13.37 7.75 2.80
N PHE A 268 13.28 8.67 3.76
CA PHE A 268 12.96 10.06 3.44
C PHE A 268 14.04 10.74 2.61
N ALA A 269 15.31 10.64 3.03
CA ALA A 269 16.44 11.31 2.39
C ALA A 269 16.71 10.82 0.95
N VAL A 270 16.40 9.55 0.66
CA VAL A 270 16.57 8.98 -0.68
C VAL A 270 15.35 9.26 -1.56
N PHE A 271 14.15 8.93 -1.08
CA PHE A 271 12.98 8.94 -1.97
C PHE A 271 12.39 10.33 -2.18
N MET A 272 12.49 11.27 -1.23
CA MET A 272 11.97 12.62 -1.43
C MET A 272 12.69 13.38 -2.55
N PRO A 273 14.04 13.46 -2.59
CA PRO A 273 14.75 14.05 -3.72
C PRO A 273 14.44 13.35 -5.06
N VAL A 274 14.37 12.01 -5.07
CA VAL A 274 14.05 11.25 -6.28
C VAL A 274 12.67 11.63 -6.82
N VAL A 275 11.65 11.75 -5.96
CA VAL A 275 10.30 12.20 -6.35
C VAL A 275 10.36 13.59 -6.98
N ILE A 276 11.02 14.55 -6.33
CA ILE A 276 11.13 15.94 -6.82
C ILE A 276 11.81 15.96 -8.17
N ILE A 277 13.00 15.34 -8.29
CA ILE A 277 13.79 15.33 -9.52
C ILE A 277 13.02 14.70 -10.68
N ARG A 278 12.46 13.49 -10.47
CA ARG A 278 11.71 12.78 -11.52
C ARG A 278 10.45 13.54 -11.94
N ARG A 279 9.76 14.20 -11.01
CA ARG A 279 8.58 15.00 -11.30
C ARG A 279 8.93 16.25 -12.14
N VAL A 280 10.00 16.96 -11.78
CA VAL A 280 10.51 18.10 -12.58
C VAL A 280 10.93 17.65 -13.98
N MET A 281 11.65 16.53 -14.08
CA MET A 281 12.04 15.96 -15.38
C MET A 281 10.82 15.57 -16.23
N ALA A 282 9.81 14.94 -15.64
CA ALA A 282 8.57 14.57 -16.33
C ALA A 282 7.83 15.81 -16.83
N GLN A 283 7.72 16.85 -16.01
CA GLN A 283 7.10 18.13 -16.42
C GLN A 283 7.84 18.79 -17.58
N LYS A 284 9.18 18.82 -17.54
CA LYS A 284 9.99 19.35 -18.65
C LYS A 284 9.77 18.57 -19.95
N ARG A 285 9.71 17.23 -19.89
CA ARG A 285 9.42 16.37 -21.05
C ARG A 285 8.03 16.66 -21.63
N ASP A 286 7.02 16.80 -20.78
CA ASP A 286 5.65 17.14 -21.19
C ASP A 286 5.59 18.50 -21.90
N THR A 287 6.31 19.50 -21.40
CA THR A 287 6.37 20.84 -21.99
C THR A 287 7.04 20.79 -23.37
N ILE A 288 8.17 20.11 -23.49
CA ILE A 288 8.87 19.95 -24.78
C ILE A 288 7.98 19.21 -25.79
N ARG A 289 7.29 18.15 -25.36
CA ARG A 289 6.38 17.38 -26.21
C ARG A 289 5.22 18.24 -26.72
N ARG A 290 4.63 19.07 -25.85
CA ARG A 290 3.55 20.01 -26.24
C ARG A 290 4.05 21.06 -27.24
N GLN A 291 5.24 21.61 -27.03
CA GLN A 291 5.85 22.59 -27.96
C GLN A 291 6.13 21.97 -29.34
N ARG A 292 6.68 20.73 -29.38
CA ARG A 292 6.91 20.01 -30.65
C ARG A 292 5.59 19.73 -31.37
N LYS A 293 4.55 19.28 -30.64
CA LYS A 293 3.23 19.03 -31.24
C LYS A 293 2.63 20.34 -31.82
N LYS A 294 2.76 21.44 -31.10
CA LYS A 294 2.28 22.76 -31.57
C LYS A 294 3.00 23.18 -32.86
N ARG A 295 4.34 23.09 -32.89
CA ARG A 295 5.12 23.40 -34.10
C ARG A 295 4.70 22.55 -35.29
N PHE A 296 4.56 21.24 -35.10
CA PHE A 296 4.11 20.33 -36.16
C PHE A 296 2.73 20.69 -36.69
N LEU A 297 1.78 21.06 -35.82
CA LEU A 297 0.44 21.53 -36.23
C LEU A 297 0.54 22.86 -37.00
N ASP A 298 1.32 23.81 -36.53
CA ASP A 298 1.52 25.10 -37.18
C ASP A 298 2.15 24.93 -38.57
N GLU A 299 3.12 24.02 -38.72
CA GLU A 299 3.76 23.67 -40.00
C GLU A 299 2.73 23.00 -40.96
N SER A 300 1.96 22.04 -40.51
CA SER A 300 0.94 21.35 -41.32
C SER A 300 -0.18 22.29 -41.77
N VAL A 301 -0.56 23.27 -40.95
CA VAL A 301 -1.53 24.31 -41.36
C VAL A 301 -0.95 25.22 -42.45
N LYS A 302 0.32 25.63 -42.30
CA LYS A 302 1.03 26.43 -43.34
C LYS A 302 1.14 25.69 -44.66
N GLU A 303 1.47 24.39 -44.61
CA GLU A 303 1.59 23.53 -45.78
C GLU A 303 0.25 23.40 -46.53
N LYS A 304 -0.87 23.17 -45.80
CA LYS A 304 -2.20 23.16 -46.37
C LYS A 304 -2.64 24.51 -46.96
N GLN A 305 -2.18 25.62 -46.38
CA GLN A 305 -2.45 26.96 -46.94
C GLN A 305 -1.62 27.24 -48.17
N MET A 306 -0.38 26.68 -48.27
CA MET A 306 0.53 26.88 -49.40
C MET A 306 0.16 25.98 -50.60
N PHE A 307 -0.40 24.80 -50.31
CA PHE A 307 -0.92 23.88 -51.33
C PHE A 307 -2.39 23.58 -51.01
N PRO A 308 -3.32 24.47 -51.34
CA PRO A 308 -4.73 24.14 -51.23
C PRO A 308 -5.00 22.96 -52.15
N GLU A 309 -5.53 21.88 -51.59
CA GLU A 309 -6.03 20.76 -52.38
C GLU A 309 -6.95 21.37 -53.45
N THR A 310 -6.58 21.27 -54.69
CA THR A 310 -7.46 21.50 -55.83
C THR A 310 -8.53 20.42 -55.78
N SER A 311 -9.47 20.60 -54.87
CA SER A 311 -10.72 19.88 -54.88
C SER A 311 -11.54 20.47 -56.00
N GLU A 312 -11.60 19.72 -57.07
CA GLU A 312 -12.69 19.57 -58.01
C GLU A 312 -12.16 19.07 -59.35
N MET A 313 -11.60 17.86 -59.36
CA MET A 313 -11.84 17.06 -60.55
C MET A 313 -13.31 16.64 -60.47
N LYS A 314 -14.18 17.40 -61.19
CA LYS A 314 -15.49 16.90 -61.55
C LYS A 314 -15.28 15.55 -62.20
N PRO A 315 -16.03 14.52 -61.84
CA PRO A 315 -15.95 13.26 -62.59
C PRO A 315 -16.32 13.57 -64.04
N GLU A 316 -15.44 13.21 -64.98
CA GLU A 316 -15.74 13.21 -66.39
C GLU A 316 -17.05 12.46 -66.59
N PRO A 317 -17.96 12.96 -67.48
CA PRO A 317 -19.22 12.29 -67.76
C PRO A 317 -18.89 10.92 -68.39
N GLU A 318 -19.37 9.89 -67.74
CA GLU A 318 -19.34 8.50 -68.20
C GLU A 318 -19.97 8.44 -69.61
N ILE A 319 -19.16 8.26 -70.64
CA ILE A 319 -19.63 7.94 -72.02
C ILE A 319 -20.18 6.53 -71.92
N ARG A 320 -21.50 6.41 -71.90
CA ARG A 320 -22.21 5.14 -72.08
C ARG A 320 -21.98 4.69 -73.49
N PRO A 321 -21.45 3.48 -73.76
CA PRO A 321 -21.53 2.87 -75.06
C PRO A 321 -22.98 2.42 -75.30
N GLU A 322 -23.52 2.86 -76.41
CA GLU A 322 -24.79 2.35 -76.95
C GLU A 322 -24.77 0.87 -77.10
N MET A 323 -25.68 0.18 -76.39
CA MET A 323 -25.89 -1.27 -76.57
C MET A 323 -26.72 -1.51 -77.82
N ASP A 324 -26.11 -2.10 -78.82
CA ASP A 324 -26.83 -2.72 -79.96
C ASP A 324 -27.56 -3.97 -79.43
N GLU A 325 -28.76 -4.07 -79.85
CA GLU A 325 -29.79 -5.04 -79.60
C GLU A 325 -29.47 -6.38 -80.31
N GLN A 326 -30.01 -7.45 -79.73
CA GLN A 326 -30.24 -8.81 -80.31
C GLN A 326 -29.19 -9.86 -80.08
N VAL A 327 -29.54 -10.85 -79.26
CA VAL A 327 -29.97 -12.22 -79.67
C VAL A 327 -30.25 -13.07 -78.40
N LYS A 328 -31.51 -13.48 -78.21
CA LYS A 328 -31.92 -14.73 -77.55
C LYS A 328 -31.85 -15.86 -78.54
N PRO A 329 -31.90 -17.16 -78.19
CA PRO A 329 -32.34 -17.88 -76.99
C PRO A 329 -31.41 -19.05 -76.64
N ASP A 330 -31.55 -19.84 -75.64
CA ASP A 330 -32.46 -20.93 -75.35
C ASP A 330 -31.99 -21.79 -74.16
N VAL A 331 -32.91 -22.08 -73.31
CA VAL A 331 -33.26 -23.33 -72.62
C VAL A 331 -32.16 -24.32 -72.17
N GLY A 332 -32.23 -24.66 -70.91
CA GLY A 332 -31.68 -25.93 -70.41
C GLY A 332 -31.60 -26.07 -68.90
N THR A 333 -32.74 -26.30 -68.27
CA THR A 333 -33.00 -27.29 -67.20
C THR A 333 -32.03 -27.45 -66.04
N SER A 334 -32.59 -27.24 -64.89
CA SER A 334 -32.30 -27.92 -63.57
C SER A 334 -32.09 -29.46 -63.72
N PRO A 335 -31.70 -30.23 -62.67
CA PRO A 335 -31.99 -30.01 -61.29
C PRO A 335 -30.97 -30.65 -60.28
N THR A 336 -31.27 -30.38 -59.05
CA THR A 336 -31.27 -31.28 -57.86
C THR A 336 -29.99 -31.75 -57.21
N ASN A 337 -30.09 -31.52 -55.99
CA ASN A 337 -30.01 -32.50 -54.84
C ASN A 337 -28.70 -32.57 -54.02
N SER A 338 -28.86 -32.21 -52.88
CA SER A 338 -29.05 -32.98 -51.63
C SER A 338 -27.80 -33.31 -50.85
N LYS A 339 -27.97 -33.00 -49.60
CA LYS A 339 -27.65 -33.83 -48.39
C LYS A 339 -26.21 -33.87 -47.93
N GLU A 340 -26.15 -33.51 -46.74
CA GLU A 340 -26.13 -34.16 -45.40
C GLU A 340 -24.72 -34.40 -44.85
N GLU A 341 -24.66 -33.97 -43.61
CA GLU A 341 -24.12 -34.66 -42.43
C GLU A 341 -22.63 -34.96 -42.38
N GLN A 342 -21.92 -34.37 -41.51
CA GLN A 342 -21.63 -34.80 -40.14
C GLN A 342 -20.95 -33.68 -39.35
#